data_1498d75c3b1294f22c34f9ec180493c7
#
_entry.id   1498d75c3b1294f22c34f9ec180493c7
#
_cell.length_a   1.000
_cell.length_b   1.000
_cell.length_c   1.000
_cell.angle_alpha   90.00
_cell.angle_beta   90.00
_cell.angle_gamma   90.00
#
_symmetry.space_group_name_H-M   'P 1'
#
loop_
_entity.id
_entity.type
_entity.pdbx_description
1 polymer ?
#
loop_
_entity_poly.entity_id
_entity_poly.type
_entity_poly.pdbx_seq_one_letter_code
_entity_poly.pdbx_strand_id
1 'polypeptide(L)'
;MVSLKKFKKVLILSGGISEERNISKLSANHVYETIKNELTTKILNVSDNAQELLTKIQKYRPNVIFNCLHGNFGEDGQIQSILNYLRIPYTHSGVLTSAILMNKIISKKLFKSIGISTPQSISENNIKSQKLKFPLIIKPINGGSSYGLIKINNKESLNKYLNNKKIKKSRMLIEEFIEGRELTVGILENKICGLMEIKYKEELYDYNNKYINIAEHIINPKLPREIEK
;
A
#
# COMPACT_ATOMS: atom_id res chain seq x y z
N MET A 1 2.75 23.10 15.97
CA MET A 1 2.41 23.47 14.58
C MET A 1 3.68 23.82 13.84
N VAL A 2 4.10 22.97 12.89
CA VAL A 2 5.16 23.35 11.95
C VAL A 2 4.57 24.41 11.02
N SER A 3 5.11 25.64 11.05
CA SER A 3 4.59 26.72 10.24
C SER A 3 4.64 26.35 8.74
N LEU A 4 3.50 26.30 8.07
CA LEU A 4 3.37 26.11 6.61
C LEU A 4 4.24 27.09 5.81
N LYS A 5 4.65 28.21 6.40
CA LYS A 5 5.59 29.19 5.82
C LYS A 5 6.98 28.60 5.47
N LYS A 6 7.33 27.42 6.00
CA LYS A 6 8.64 26.78 5.74
C LYS A 6 8.70 26.04 4.40
N PHE A 7 7.59 25.55 3.89
CA PHE A 7 7.53 24.70 2.68
C PHE A 7 6.82 25.41 1.53
N LYS A 8 7.51 26.38 0.91
CA LYS A 8 6.95 27.15 -0.21
C LYS A 8 7.03 26.45 -1.58
N LYS A 9 7.97 25.52 -1.73
CA LYS A 9 8.30 24.88 -3.01
C LYS A 9 8.18 23.36 -2.91
N VAL A 10 7.13 22.81 -3.47
CA VAL A 10 6.75 21.40 -3.39
C VAL A 10 7.04 20.70 -4.71
N LEU A 11 7.68 19.53 -4.66
CA LEU A 11 7.78 18.62 -5.79
C LEU A 11 6.92 17.40 -5.52
N ILE A 12 5.93 17.14 -6.36
CA ILE A 12 5.06 15.98 -6.28
C ILE A 12 5.68 14.89 -7.14
N LEU A 13 6.02 13.74 -6.53
CA LEU A 13 6.46 12.57 -7.28
C LEU A 13 5.24 11.78 -7.76
N SER A 14 5.25 11.39 -9.03
CA SER A 14 4.13 10.77 -9.74
C SER A 14 4.62 9.64 -10.63
N GLY A 15 3.77 8.69 -10.96
CA GLY A 15 4.09 7.60 -11.87
C GLY A 15 4.81 6.45 -11.17
N GLY A 16 6.12 6.32 -11.37
CA GLY A 16 6.90 5.22 -10.82
C GLY A 16 6.92 3.99 -11.73
N ILE A 17 7.46 2.89 -11.19
CA ILE A 17 7.73 1.63 -11.92
C ILE A 17 6.78 0.49 -11.52
N SER A 18 5.87 0.74 -10.57
CA SER A 18 4.92 -0.27 -10.09
C SER A 18 3.71 -0.39 -11.01
N GLU A 19 2.93 -1.45 -10.80
CA GLU A 19 1.64 -1.68 -11.46
C GLU A 19 0.62 -0.57 -11.13
N GLU A 20 0.83 0.17 -10.04
CA GLU A 20 -0.02 1.27 -9.58
C GLU A 20 0.33 2.64 -10.19
N ARG A 21 1.18 2.65 -11.24
CA ARG A 21 1.66 3.88 -11.91
C ARG A 21 0.53 4.85 -12.29
N ASN A 22 -0.57 4.34 -12.79
CA ASN A 22 -1.70 5.18 -13.23
C ASN A 22 -2.44 5.80 -12.02
N ILE A 23 -2.58 5.06 -10.94
CA ILE A 23 -3.17 5.54 -9.69
C ILE A 23 -2.29 6.65 -9.09
N SER A 24 -0.97 6.43 -9.09
CA SER A 24 0.01 7.44 -8.68
C SER A 24 -0.18 8.76 -9.44
N LYS A 25 -0.40 8.70 -10.76
CA LYS A 25 -0.65 9.91 -11.58
C LYS A 25 -1.95 10.62 -11.21
N LEU A 26 -3.02 9.87 -10.94
CA LEU A 26 -4.30 10.43 -10.50
C LEU A 26 -4.16 11.12 -9.14
N SER A 27 -3.52 10.44 -8.18
CA SER A 27 -3.24 10.99 -6.85
C SER A 27 -2.40 12.28 -6.94
N ALA A 28 -1.35 12.27 -7.75
CA ALA A 28 -0.48 13.44 -7.93
C ALA A 28 -1.20 14.63 -8.55
N ASN A 29 -2.08 14.40 -9.53
CA ASN A 29 -2.90 15.44 -10.12
C ASN A 29 -3.88 16.04 -9.11
N HIS A 30 -4.52 15.20 -8.30
CA HIS A 30 -5.43 15.66 -7.25
C HIS A 30 -4.71 16.53 -6.21
N VAL A 31 -3.54 16.10 -5.75
CA VAL A 31 -2.71 16.86 -4.82
C VAL A 31 -2.29 18.20 -5.47
N TYR A 32 -1.83 18.17 -6.72
CA TYR A 32 -1.42 19.36 -7.44
C TYR A 32 -2.56 20.38 -7.54
N GLU A 33 -3.74 19.97 -7.97
CA GLU A 33 -4.91 20.86 -8.08
C GLU A 33 -5.29 21.47 -6.73
N THR A 34 -5.12 20.71 -5.63
CA THR A 34 -5.44 21.18 -4.28
C THR A 34 -4.49 22.27 -3.77
N ILE A 35 -3.18 22.16 -4.07
CA ILE A 35 -2.17 23.02 -3.42
C ILE A 35 -1.52 24.05 -4.37
N LYS A 36 -1.74 24.00 -5.69
CA LYS A 36 -1.06 24.84 -6.70
C LYS A 36 -1.27 26.34 -6.52
N ASN A 37 -2.38 26.75 -5.94
CA ASN A 37 -2.70 28.16 -5.73
C ASN A 37 -2.03 28.74 -4.47
N GLU A 38 -1.61 27.89 -3.54
CA GLU A 38 -1.02 28.29 -2.27
C GLU A 38 0.51 28.09 -2.24
N LEU A 39 1.02 27.12 -3.01
CA LEU A 39 2.42 26.70 -2.98
C LEU A 39 2.99 26.65 -4.41
N THR A 40 4.27 26.98 -4.56
CA THR A 40 4.99 26.74 -5.81
C THR A 40 5.17 25.26 -6.03
N THR A 41 4.38 24.66 -6.92
CA THR A 41 4.25 23.22 -7.04
C THR A 41 4.59 22.74 -8.45
N LYS A 42 5.23 21.59 -8.54
CA LYS A 42 5.53 20.90 -9.80
C LYS A 42 5.32 19.39 -9.64
N ILE A 43 4.77 18.74 -10.66
CA ILE A 43 4.71 17.28 -10.75
C ILE A 43 5.97 16.77 -11.49
N LEU A 44 6.61 15.76 -10.93
CA LEU A 44 7.68 15.00 -11.55
C LEU A 44 7.22 13.57 -11.80
N ASN A 45 7.06 13.21 -13.07
CA ASN A 45 6.80 11.83 -13.44
C ASN A 45 8.10 11.03 -13.34
N VAL A 46 8.12 10.07 -12.41
CA VAL A 46 9.27 9.22 -12.11
C VAL A 46 9.28 8.02 -13.07
N SER A 47 10.42 7.78 -13.67
CA SER A 47 10.73 6.61 -14.51
C SER A 47 11.68 5.66 -13.78
N ASP A 48 12.17 4.64 -14.45
CA ASP A 48 13.23 3.74 -13.98
C ASP A 48 14.66 4.32 -14.12
N ASN A 49 14.76 5.56 -14.61
CA ASN A 49 16.05 6.24 -14.78
C ASN A 49 16.42 7.04 -13.52
N ALA A 50 17.29 6.47 -12.69
CA ALA A 50 17.76 7.08 -11.46
C ALA A 50 18.51 8.41 -11.69
N GLN A 51 19.33 8.50 -12.75
CA GLN A 51 20.06 9.72 -13.06
C GLN A 51 19.12 10.88 -13.43
N GLU A 52 18.08 10.57 -14.21
CA GLU A 52 17.05 11.53 -14.56
C GLU A 52 16.31 12.06 -13.32
N LEU A 53 15.91 11.15 -12.41
CA LEU A 53 15.26 11.49 -11.15
C LEU A 53 16.11 12.45 -10.32
N LEU A 54 17.36 12.11 -10.07
CA LEU A 54 18.29 12.91 -9.27
C LEU A 54 18.52 14.29 -9.90
N THR A 55 18.80 14.33 -11.21
CA THR A 55 19.00 15.59 -11.94
C THR A 55 17.81 16.53 -11.86
N LYS A 56 16.59 15.98 -12.02
CA LYS A 56 15.36 16.77 -11.96
C LYS A 56 15.06 17.30 -10.56
N ILE A 57 15.30 16.51 -9.51
CA ILE A 57 15.17 16.94 -8.11
C ILE A 57 16.16 18.05 -7.82
N GLN A 58 17.44 17.86 -8.16
CA GLN A 58 18.49 18.85 -7.92
C GLN A 58 18.26 20.16 -8.69
N LYS A 59 17.81 20.08 -9.94
CA LYS A 59 17.47 21.26 -10.76
C LYS A 59 16.28 22.04 -10.17
N TYR A 60 15.25 21.35 -9.72
CA TYR A 60 14.06 21.98 -9.16
C TYR A 60 14.31 22.55 -7.75
N ARG A 61 15.17 21.94 -6.94
CA ARG A 61 15.49 22.33 -5.56
C ARG A 61 14.24 22.51 -4.69
N PRO A 62 13.44 21.46 -4.47
CA PRO A 62 12.25 21.53 -3.64
C PRO A 62 12.60 21.76 -2.17
N ASN A 63 11.69 22.39 -1.40
CA ASN A 63 11.78 22.43 0.05
C ASN A 63 11.23 21.17 0.69
N VAL A 64 10.29 20.52 0.00
CA VAL A 64 9.64 19.26 0.44
C VAL A 64 9.19 18.48 -0.79
N ILE A 65 9.17 17.17 -0.65
CA ILE A 65 8.61 16.26 -1.65
C ILE A 65 7.28 15.70 -1.14
N PHE A 66 6.24 15.84 -1.96
CA PHE A 66 5.00 15.11 -1.77
C PHE A 66 5.08 13.82 -2.59
N ASN A 67 5.20 12.68 -1.89
CA ASN A 67 5.33 11.40 -2.55
C ASN A 67 3.94 10.82 -2.87
N CYS A 68 3.58 10.77 -4.15
CA CYS A 68 2.38 10.08 -4.65
C CYS A 68 2.72 8.77 -5.37
N LEU A 69 3.95 8.28 -5.24
CA LEU A 69 4.30 6.96 -5.77
C LEU A 69 3.64 5.87 -4.92
N HIS A 70 3.15 4.82 -5.58
CA HIS A 70 2.55 3.65 -4.94
C HIS A 70 3.37 2.39 -5.22
N GLY A 71 3.25 1.41 -4.32
CA GLY A 71 3.89 0.11 -4.48
C GLY A 71 5.42 0.14 -4.44
N ASN A 72 6.02 -0.71 -5.26
CA ASN A 72 7.48 -0.81 -5.37
C ASN A 72 8.13 0.53 -5.71
N PHE A 73 9.28 0.80 -5.10
CA PHE A 73 10.03 2.04 -5.15
C PHE A 73 9.38 3.19 -4.37
N GLY A 74 8.05 3.33 -4.41
CA GLY A 74 7.31 4.44 -3.79
C GLY A 74 7.07 4.28 -2.29
N GLU A 75 6.79 3.04 -1.85
CA GLU A 75 6.34 2.74 -0.49
C GLU A 75 7.20 1.69 0.23
N ASP A 76 8.31 1.26 -0.35
CA ASP A 76 9.17 0.18 0.15
C ASP A 76 10.49 0.65 0.79
N GLY A 77 10.66 1.96 0.99
CA GLY A 77 11.85 2.56 1.59
C GLY A 77 12.90 3.03 0.59
N GLN A 78 12.82 2.66 -0.68
CA GLN A 78 13.83 3.00 -1.68
C GLN A 78 13.86 4.51 -1.96
N ILE A 79 12.75 5.11 -2.38
CA ILE A 79 12.68 6.56 -2.61
C ILE A 79 12.95 7.34 -1.33
N GLN A 80 12.46 6.86 -0.18
CA GLN A 80 12.69 7.48 1.12
C GLN A 80 14.19 7.53 1.46
N SER A 81 14.96 6.47 1.14
CA SER A 81 16.42 6.43 1.32
C SER A 81 17.12 7.49 0.47
N ILE A 82 16.73 7.63 -0.79
CA ILE A 82 17.28 8.65 -1.69
C ILE A 82 17.00 10.06 -1.14
N LEU A 83 15.77 10.32 -0.69
CA LEU A 83 15.36 11.61 -0.17
C LEU A 83 16.06 11.96 1.14
N ASN A 84 16.27 10.97 2.03
CA ASN A 84 17.06 11.12 3.24
C ASN A 84 18.53 11.51 2.92
N TYR A 85 19.14 10.82 1.96
CA TYR A 85 20.49 11.13 1.51
C TYR A 85 20.60 12.56 0.96
N LEU A 86 19.59 13.00 0.20
CA LEU A 86 19.50 14.37 -0.32
C LEU A 86 19.08 15.40 0.74
N ARG A 87 18.76 14.97 1.96
CA ARG A 87 18.27 15.81 3.07
C ARG A 87 17.02 16.61 2.71
N ILE A 88 16.14 16.05 1.91
CA ILE A 88 14.88 16.68 1.50
C ILE A 88 13.73 16.06 2.30
N PRO A 89 12.97 16.85 3.08
CA PRO A 89 11.76 16.37 3.75
C PRO A 89 10.74 15.82 2.75
N TYR A 90 10.00 14.81 3.17
CA TYR A 90 8.96 14.19 2.33
C TYR A 90 7.76 13.73 3.16
N THR A 91 6.63 13.57 2.49
CA THR A 91 5.47 12.87 3.05
C THR A 91 5.70 11.36 3.06
N HIS A 92 4.95 10.63 3.85
CA HIS A 92 5.07 9.18 4.11
C HIS A 92 5.96 8.83 5.31
N SER A 93 5.86 7.55 5.69
CA SER A 93 6.72 6.95 6.72
C SER A 93 8.19 6.90 6.27
N GLY A 94 9.09 6.80 7.23
CA GLY A 94 10.52 6.68 6.95
C GLY A 94 10.93 5.33 6.35
N VAL A 95 12.21 5.21 6.01
CA VAL A 95 12.80 4.06 5.30
C VAL A 95 12.47 2.73 5.95
N LEU A 96 12.75 2.57 7.23
CA LEU A 96 12.58 1.29 7.93
C LEU A 96 11.11 0.88 8.01
N THR A 97 10.24 1.81 8.36
CA THR A 97 8.80 1.56 8.45
C THR A 97 8.24 1.14 7.09
N SER A 98 8.56 1.88 6.04
CA SER A 98 8.13 1.57 4.68
C SER A 98 8.61 0.19 4.22
N ALA A 99 9.89 -0.14 4.43
CA ALA A 99 10.45 -1.42 4.06
C ALA A 99 9.81 -2.60 4.81
N ILE A 100 9.58 -2.46 6.11
CA ILE A 100 8.93 -3.49 6.94
C ILE A 100 7.48 -3.71 6.48
N LEU A 101 6.71 -2.62 6.34
CA LEU A 101 5.28 -2.72 6.06
C LEU A 101 4.98 -3.17 4.63
N MET A 102 5.88 -2.91 3.67
CA MET A 102 5.77 -3.43 2.32
C MET A 102 5.85 -4.96 2.29
N ASN A 103 6.65 -5.57 3.18
CA ASN A 103 6.82 -7.02 3.24
C ASN A 103 5.82 -7.66 4.21
N LYS A 104 4.75 -8.29 3.67
CA LYS A 104 3.67 -8.88 4.46
C LYS A 104 4.13 -9.96 5.46
N ILE A 105 5.20 -10.69 5.16
CA ILE A 105 5.73 -11.70 6.08
C ILE A 105 6.39 -11.03 7.29
N ILE A 106 7.18 -9.99 7.05
CA ILE A 106 7.88 -9.26 8.11
C ILE A 106 6.88 -8.48 8.95
N SER A 107 5.95 -7.74 8.32
CA SER A 107 4.93 -6.97 9.03
C SER A 107 4.02 -7.87 9.89
N LYS A 108 3.62 -9.04 9.39
CA LYS A 108 2.84 -10.01 10.19
C LYS A 108 3.60 -10.53 11.42
N LYS A 109 4.90 -10.80 11.29
CA LYS A 109 5.74 -11.19 12.45
C LYS A 109 5.81 -10.08 13.48
N LEU A 110 5.98 -8.82 13.04
CA LEU A 110 5.98 -7.66 13.91
C LEU A 110 4.63 -7.48 14.61
N PHE A 111 3.53 -7.50 13.87
CA PHE A 111 2.18 -7.38 14.44
C PHE A 111 1.92 -8.46 15.49
N LYS A 112 2.27 -9.71 15.20
CA LYS A 112 2.15 -10.80 16.17
C LYS A 112 2.97 -10.58 17.44
N SER A 113 4.19 -10.00 17.33
CA SER A 113 5.06 -9.74 18.50
C SER A 113 4.49 -8.68 19.46
N ILE A 114 3.59 -7.82 18.98
CA ILE A 114 2.89 -6.80 19.77
C ILE A 114 1.42 -7.14 20.03
N GLY A 115 1.02 -8.39 19.82
CA GLY A 115 -0.33 -8.89 20.14
C GLY A 115 -1.42 -8.56 19.10
N ILE A 116 -1.07 -8.01 17.94
CA ILE A 116 -2.04 -7.75 16.88
C ILE A 116 -2.29 -9.02 16.08
N SER A 117 -3.55 -9.44 16.02
CA SER A 117 -3.98 -10.61 15.25
C SER A 117 -3.86 -10.37 13.74
N THR A 118 -3.41 -11.40 13.03
CA THR A 118 -3.36 -11.43 11.57
C THR A 118 -3.81 -12.79 11.07
N PRO A 119 -4.34 -12.91 9.82
CA PRO A 119 -4.71 -14.20 9.25
C PRO A 119 -3.56 -15.20 9.34
N GLN A 120 -3.86 -16.49 9.59
CA GLN A 120 -2.83 -17.50 9.71
C GLN A 120 -2.16 -17.77 8.37
N SER A 121 -0.83 -17.65 8.32
CA SER A 121 -0.05 -17.96 7.11
C SER A 121 0.23 -19.44 7.00
N ILE A 122 0.13 -19.98 5.79
CA ILE A 122 0.35 -21.38 5.46
C ILE A 122 1.68 -21.48 4.71
N SER A 123 2.61 -22.25 5.25
CA SER A 123 3.90 -22.54 4.58
C SER A 123 3.67 -23.45 3.37
N GLU A 124 4.37 -23.19 2.27
CA GLU A 124 4.33 -24.05 1.08
C GLU A 124 4.68 -25.53 1.42
N ASN A 125 5.61 -25.75 2.34
CA ASN A 125 5.99 -27.09 2.78
C ASN A 125 4.85 -27.82 3.50
N ASN A 126 3.95 -27.08 4.12
CA ASN A 126 2.83 -27.60 4.90
C ASN A 126 1.53 -27.76 4.10
N ILE A 127 1.46 -27.23 2.88
CA ILE A 127 0.26 -27.28 2.03
C ILE A 127 -0.18 -28.72 1.75
N LYS A 128 0.78 -29.66 1.63
CA LYS A 128 0.49 -31.05 1.33
C LYS A 128 0.17 -31.88 2.58
N SER A 129 0.62 -31.47 3.75
CA SER A 129 0.56 -32.23 5.01
C SER A 129 -0.50 -31.73 5.99
N GLN A 130 -1.01 -30.51 5.83
CA GLN A 130 -2.03 -29.93 6.72
C GLN A 130 -3.44 -30.15 6.18
N LYS A 131 -4.40 -30.28 7.10
CA LYS A 131 -5.84 -30.19 6.79
C LYS A 131 -6.19 -28.73 6.57
N LEU A 132 -6.18 -28.30 5.30
CA LEU A 132 -6.48 -26.93 4.93
C LEU A 132 -7.98 -26.64 5.08
N LYS A 133 -8.28 -25.48 5.66
CA LYS A 133 -9.64 -24.92 5.66
C LYS A 133 -9.75 -23.95 4.49
N PHE A 134 -10.70 -24.15 3.60
CA PHE A 134 -10.99 -23.24 2.51
C PHE A 134 -12.12 -22.27 2.89
N PRO A 135 -12.17 -21.06 2.28
CA PRO A 135 -11.27 -20.57 1.25
C PRO A 135 -9.92 -20.11 1.79
N LEU A 136 -8.93 -20.01 0.89
CA LEU A 136 -7.61 -19.44 1.15
C LEU A 136 -7.41 -18.20 0.31
N ILE A 137 -6.53 -17.31 0.79
CA ILE A 137 -6.05 -16.14 0.04
C ILE A 137 -4.60 -16.36 -0.35
N ILE A 138 -4.30 -16.12 -1.62
CA ILE A 138 -2.93 -16.06 -2.14
C ILE A 138 -2.69 -14.64 -2.64
N LYS A 139 -1.59 -14.03 -2.21
CA LYS A 139 -1.25 -12.65 -2.58
C LYS A 139 0.26 -12.45 -2.62
N PRO A 140 0.77 -11.48 -3.41
CA PRO A 140 2.19 -11.15 -3.38
C PRO A 140 2.66 -10.74 -1.98
N ILE A 141 3.87 -11.18 -1.60
CA ILE A 141 4.50 -10.78 -0.33
C ILE A 141 4.70 -9.26 -0.30
N ASN A 142 5.18 -8.70 -1.41
CA ASN A 142 5.36 -7.26 -1.60
C ASN A 142 4.32 -6.73 -2.57
N GLY A 143 3.95 -5.47 -2.43
CA GLY A 143 2.94 -4.82 -3.26
C GLY A 143 1.64 -4.50 -2.52
N GLY A 144 0.77 -3.75 -3.18
CA GLY A 144 -0.47 -3.21 -2.63
C GLY A 144 -1.68 -3.41 -3.53
N SER A 145 -2.72 -2.62 -3.27
CA SER A 145 -3.95 -2.47 -4.09
C SER A 145 -4.62 -3.75 -4.54
N SER A 146 -4.49 -4.83 -3.78
CA SER A 146 -5.04 -6.17 -4.11
C SER A 146 -4.56 -6.73 -5.46
N TYR A 147 -3.50 -6.15 -6.05
CA TYR A 147 -2.93 -6.67 -7.29
C TYR A 147 -2.34 -8.06 -7.07
N GLY A 148 -2.74 -9.02 -7.93
CA GLY A 148 -2.31 -10.41 -7.82
C GLY A 148 -2.93 -11.20 -6.64
N LEU A 149 -3.96 -10.68 -5.99
CA LEU A 149 -4.72 -11.37 -4.96
C LEU A 149 -5.65 -12.40 -5.59
N ILE A 150 -5.63 -13.63 -5.07
CA ILE A 150 -6.43 -14.76 -5.58
C ILE A 150 -7.11 -15.44 -4.40
N LYS A 151 -8.43 -15.65 -4.49
CA LYS A 151 -9.20 -16.50 -3.57
C LYS A 151 -9.24 -17.92 -4.10
N ILE A 152 -8.90 -18.88 -3.28
CA ILE A 152 -8.84 -20.32 -3.58
C ILE A 152 -9.92 -21.02 -2.77
N ASN A 153 -10.97 -21.48 -3.45
CA ASN A 153 -12.16 -22.00 -2.80
C ASN A 153 -12.08 -23.51 -2.46
N ASN A 154 -11.16 -24.25 -3.09
CA ASN A 154 -11.03 -25.70 -2.88
C ASN A 154 -9.65 -26.24 -3.25
N LYS A 155 -9.42 -27.52 -2.96
CA LYS A 155 -8.16 -28.22 -3.19
C LYS A 155 -7.79 -28.31 -4.68
N GLU A 156 -8.77 -28.43 -5.57
CA GLU A 156 -8.54 -28.52 -7.01
C GLU A 156 -7.95 -27.19 -7.54
N SER A 157 -8.58 -26.08 -7.20
CA SER A 157 -8.10 -24.73 -7.54
C SER A 157 -6.69 -24.46 -6.98
N LEU A 158 -6.41 -24.93 -5.75
CA LEU A 158 -5.09 -24.85 -5.16
C LEU A 158 -4.06 -25.64 -5.95
N ASN A 159 -4.38 -26.88 -6.33
CA ASN A 159 -3.49 -27.72 -7.13
C ASN A 159 -3.21 -27.10 -8.51
N LYS A 160 -4.24 -26.54 -9.17
CA LYS A 160 -4.09 -25.80 -10.43
C LYS A 160 -3.13 -24.62 -10.28
N TYR A 161 -3.28 -23.85 -9.21
CA TYR A 161 -2.38 -22.74 -8.89
C TYR A 161 -0.94 -23.23 -8.67
N LEU A 162 -0.75 -24.25 -7.83
CA LEU A 162 0.57 -24.80 -7.49
C LEU A 162 1.30 -25.41 -8.70
N ASN A 163 0.56 -25.94 -9.66
CA ASN A 163 1.12 -26.52 -10.90
C ASN A 163 1.42 -25.47 -11.97
N ASN A 164 1.00 -24.23 -11.79
CA ASN A 164 1.26 -23.18 -12.74
C ASN A 164 2.74 -22.71 -12.67
N LYS A 165 3.53 -23.10 -13.66
CA LYS A 165 4.97 -22.77 -13.74
C LYS A 165 5.27 -21.28 -14.00
N LYS A 166 4.26 -20.50 -14.47
CA LYS A 166 4.44 -19.07 -14.75
C LYS A 166 4.44 -18.21 -13.48
N ILE A 167 3.96 -18.75 -12.37
CA ILE A 167 3.84 -18.02 -11.10
C ILE A 167 5.11 -18.24 -10.28
N LYS A 168 5.78 -17.14 -9.90
CA LYS A 168 6.92 -17.19 -8.95
C LYS A 168 6.41 -17.36 -7.53
N LYS A 169 6.16 -18.59 -7.11
CA LYS A 169 5.55 -18.96 -5.82
C LYS A 169 6.34 -18.44 -4.61
N SER A 170 7.66 -18.39 -4.68
CA SER A 170 8.52 -17.87 -3.61
C SER A 170 8.27 -16.39 -3.24
N ARG A 171 7.47 -15.67 -4.03
CA ARG A 171 7.06 -14.29 -3.78
C ARG A 171 5.60 -14.16 -3.35
N MET A 172 4.93 -15.27 -3.08
CA MET A 172 3.51 -15.31 -2.71
C MET A 172 3.34 -15.71 -1.26
N LEU A 173 2.39 -15.09 -0.59
CA LEU A 173 1.91 -15.43 0.73
C LEU A 173 0.59 -16.18 0.56
N ILE A 174 0.45 -17.32 1.27
CA ILE A 174 -0.80 -18.06 1.36
C ILE A 174 -1.29 -17.95 2.79
N GLU A 175 -2.56 -17.57 2.97
CA GLU A 175 -3.17 -17.42 4.29
C GLU A 175 -4.65 -17.79 4.28
N GLU A 176 -5.21 -17.99 5.44
CA GLU A 176 -6.64 -18.19 5.60
C GLU A 176 -7.43 -16.98 5.11
N PHE A 177 -8.62 -17.21 4.57
CA PHE A 177 -9.59 -16.16 4.30
C PHE A 177 -10.34 -15.83 5.59
N ILE A 178 -10.37 -14.54 5.94
CA ILE A 178 -11.15 -14.05 7.05
C ILE A 178 -12.42 -13.42 6.49
N GLU A 179 -13.55 -13.98 6.86
CA GLU A 179 -14.86 -13.40 6.55
C GLU A 179 -15.19 -12.32 7.56
N GLY A 180 -15.71 -11.19 7.09
CA GLY A 180 -16.10 -10.09 7.97
C GLY A 180 -16.25 -8.75 7.26
N ARG A 181 -16.48 -7.73 8.07
CA ARG A 181 -16.55 -6.33 7.60
C ARG A 181 -15.13 -5.81 7.34
N GLU A 182 -14.96 -5.04 6.28
CA GLU A 182 -13.67 -4.40 5.99
C GLU A 182 -13.68 -2.97 6.52
N LEU A 183 -12.76 -2.71 7.44
CA LEU A 183 -12.63 -1.44 8.11
C LEU A 183 -11.25 -0.85 7.86
N THR A 184 -11.18 0.47 7.78
CA THR A 184 -9.93 1.21 7.72
C THR A 184 -9.97 2.43 8.63
N VAL A 185 -8.82 2.81 9.18
CA VAL A 185 -8.65 3.95 10.05
C VAL A 185 -7.64 4.91 9.45
N GLY A 186 -8.05 6.17 9.28
CA GLY A 186 -7.15 7.23 8.87
C GLY A 186 -6.36 7.75 10.08
N ILE A 187 -5.04 7.88 9.92
CA ILE A 187 -4.15 8.47 10.92
C ILE A 187 -3.35 9.59 10.26
N LEU A 188 -3.39 10.79 10.84
CA LEU A 188 -2.57 11.92 10.44
C LEU A 188 -1.70 12.35 11.62
N GLU A 189 -0.38 12.28 11.44
CA GLU A 189 0.58 12.41 12.53
C GLU A 189 0.29 11.37 13.63
N ASN A 190 -0.10 11.80 14.82
CA ASN A 190 -0.47 10.92 15.94
C ASN A 190 -1.97 11.00 16.28
N LYS A 191 -2.81 11.48 15.35
CA LYS A 191 -4.25 11.64 15.55
C LYS A 191 -5.03 10.67 14.68
N ILE A 192 -5.99 9.99 15.30
CA ILE A 192 -6.97 9.21 14.56
C ILE A 192 -7.94 10.20 13.90
N CYS A 193 -8.04 10.15 12.57
CA CYS A 193 -8.90 11.03 11.78
C CYS A 193 -10.33 10.50 11.68
N GLY A 194 -10.51 9.19 11.71
CA GLY A 194 -11.81 8.56 11.63
C GLY A 194 -11.73 7.09 11.21
N LEU A 195 -12.82 6.39 11.43
CA LEU A 195 -13.05 5.02 11.02
C LEU A 195 -13.95 5.00 9.79
N MET A 196 -13.66 4.13 8.84
CA MET A 196 -14.44 3.94 7.64
C MET A 196 -14.67 2.46 7.37
N GLU A 197 -15.90 2.08 7.05
CA GLU A 197 -16.22 0.76 6.51
C GLU A 197 -16.26 0.81 5.00
N ILE A 198 -15.67 -0.21 4.37
CA ILE A 198 -15.64 -0.38 2.92
C ILE A 198 -16.61 -1.50 2.59
N LYS A 199 -17.70 -1.18 1.87
CA LYS A 199 -18.70 -2.16 1.41
C LYS A 199 -18.61 -2.36 -0.09
N TYR A 200 -18.52 -3.60 -0.49
CA TYR A 200 -18.48 -4.04 -1.88
C TYR A 200 -19.42 -5.24 -2.06
N LYS A 201 -19.86 -5.46 -3.30
CA LYS A 201 -20.84 -6.53 -3.63
C LYS A 201 -20.17 -7.86 -3.96
N GLU A 202 -18.92 -7.80 -4.40
CA GLU A 202 -18.16 -8.96 -4.82
C GLU A 202 -17.57 -9.70 -3.61
N GLU A 203 -17.05 -10.89 -3.85
CA GLU A 203 -16.44 -11.71 -2.77
C GLU A 203 -15.14 -11.17 -2.19
N LEU A 204 -14.50 -10.22 -2.88
CA LEU A 204 -13.21 -9.62 -2.48
C LEU A 204 -13.17 -8.13 -2.81
N TYR A 205 -12.55 -7.36 -1.95
CA TYR A 205 -12.15 -5.98 -2.23
C TYR A 205 -10.90 -5.98 -3.13
N ASP A 206 -11.12 -6.24 -4.41
CA ASP A 206 -10.08 -6.34 -5.41
C ASP A 206 -9.74 -4.99 -6.08
N TYR A 207 -8.87 -5.02 -7.09
CA TYR A 207 -8.48 -3.84 -7.87
C TYR A 207 -9.68 -3.14 -8.54
N ASN A 208 -10.65 -3.92 -9.04
CA ASN A 208 -11.83 -3.36 -9.71
C ASN A 208 -12.73 -2.59 -8.74
N ASN A 209 -12.92 -3.11 -7.54
CA ASN A 209 -13.69 -2.46 -6.47
C ASN A 209 -13.00 -1.22 -5.89
N LYS A 210 -11.67 -1.13 -6.04
CA LYS A 210 -10.91 0.04 -5.59
C LYS A 210 -10.95 1.20 -6.57
N TYR A 211 -10.90 0.91 -7.87
CA TYR A 211 -10.58 1.93 -8.87
C TYR A 211 -11.55 2.02 -10.05
N ILE A 212 -12.42 1.03 -10.26
CA ILE A 212 -13.37 0.98 -11.38
C ILE A 212 -14.81 1.08 -10.86
N ASN A 213 -15.24 0.12 -10.05
CA ASN A 213 -16.56 0.10 -9.41
C ASN A 213 -16.40 0.47 -7.96
N ILE A 214 -16.14 1.76 -7.68
CA ILE A 214 -15.77 2.24 -6.36
C ILE A 214 -16.75 1.72 -5.30
N ALA A 215 -16.22 1.00 -4.31
CA ALA A 215 -16.96 0.47 -3.18
C ALA A 215 -17.63 1.60 -2.37
N GLU A 216 -18.73 1.30 -1.72
CA GLU A 216 -19.40 2.25 -0.81
C GLU A 216 -18.51 2.48 0.42
N HIS A 217 -18.29 3.75 0.76
CA HIS A 217 -17.53 4.16 1.93
C HIS A 217 -18.46 4.73 3.00
N ILE A 218 -18.59 4.03 4.13
CA ILE A 218 -19.40 4.46 5.27
C ILE A 218 -18.49 5.04 6.34
N ILE A 219 -18.55 6.35 6.52
CA ILE A 219 -17.77 7.06 7.54
C ILE A 219 -18.44 6.86 8.91
N ASN A 220 -17.65 6.57 9.93
CA ASN A 220 -18.09 6.28 11.29
C ASN A 220 -19.19 5.22 11.37
N PRO A 221 -18.95 4.00 10.83
CA PRO A 221 -19.91 2.91 10.88
C PRO A 221 -20.20 2.52 12.32
N LYS A 222 -21.44 2.08 12.58
CA LYS A 222 -21.78 1.53 13.90
C LYS A 222 -21.05 0.21 14.13
N LEU A 223 -20.27 0.13 15.18
CA LEU A 223 -19.55 -1.06 15.61
C LEU A 223 -20.06 -1.52 16.99
N PRO A 224 -19.87 -2.81 17.32
CA PRO A 224 -20.00 -3.27 18.70
C PRO A 224 -19.00 -2.51 19.61
N ARG A 225 -19.45 -2.14 20.82
CA ARG A 225 -18.62 -1.37 21.78
C ARG A 225 -17.25 -2.00 22.09
N GLU A 226 -17.13 -3.31 21.92
CA GLU A 226 -15.89 -4.05 22.14
C GLU A 226 -14.83 -3.79 21.05
N ILE A 227 -15.27 -3.36 19.86
CA ILE A 227 -14.41 -3.08 18.71
C ILE A 227 -14.10 -1.58 18.61
N GLU A 228 -14.91 -0.71 19.19
CA GLU A 228 -14.70 0.75 19.18
C GLU A 228 -13.58 1.21 20.12
N LYS A 229 -13.08 0.35 21.02
CA LYS A 229 -11.98 0.64 21.97
C LYS A 229 -10.61 0.40 21.35
#